data_9e454bce2438c9275cdd2db48a1523ab
#
_entry.id   9e454bce2438c9275cdd2db48a1523ab
#
_cell.length_a   1.000
_cell.length_b   1.000
_cell.length_c   1.000
_cell.angle_alpha   90.00
_cell.angle_beta   90.00
_cell.angle_gamma   90.00
#
_symmetry.space_group_name_H-M   'P 1'
#
loop_
_entity.id
_entity.type
_entity.pdbx_description
1 polymer ?
#
loop_
_entity_poly.entity_id
_entity_poly.type
_entity_poly.pdbx_seq_one_letter_code
_entity_poly.pdbx_strand_id
1 'polypeptide(L)'
;MFGSEAEFVSIADVRTMSDEELRTIDLFLYNRTWIAGPIEAVKPVADILRQYGAKIILDMDDYWHLGTGHSFYKHYHETNMSAVVAEHVKLADAVITTTTYLRDEILKLNKNVTICENVPHLLYDQFKPQPTTSERLRFGYFGAAQHTEDVALLELPLSRLCDDHTLENRYMLYLAGWNEGNPIYQQYEQVFSNKGKNNNYGRIQAADIYSYVGGYNFIDVALAPLRDNKFNRLKSELKVTEAAWMNKAIIASNVCMYADCIQDGWDGVLVDEKQPKKWYKSMKAMINEPAMVREMADRLTAKMQKRLDIDTITRRRFNLYKNVARDISIKELHAIPQGEPKQHDSGDVDGAGEQCDGLPLAADEPCNA
;
A
#
# COMPACT_ATOMS: atom_id res chain seq x y z
N MET A 1 -12.78 -2.33 -14.97
CA MET A 1 -11.68 -3.31 -14.87
C MET A 1 -12.18 -4.74 -15.12
N PHE A 2 -13.28 -5.15 -14.56
CA PHE A 2 -13.86 -6.48 -14.77
C PHE A 2 -15.04 -6.52 -15.77
N GLY A 3 -15.44 -5.38 -16.30
CA GLY A 3 -16.62 -5.28 -17.19
C GLY A 3 -17.90 -5.81 -16.52
N SER A 4 -18.78 -6.40 -17.33
CA SER A 4 -20.01 -7.06 -16.85
C SER A 4 -19.80 -8.49 -16.31
N GLU A 5 -18.54 -8.97 -16.24
CA GLU A 5 -18.24 -10.36 -15.84
C GLU A 5 -17.91 -10.53 -14.35
N ALA A 6 -17.84 -9.45 -13.57
CA ALA A 6 -17.60 -9.53 -12.14
C ALA A 6 -18.55 -8.61 -11.36
N GLU A 7 -19.33 -9.20 -10.50
CA GLU A 7 -20.20 -8.50 -9.55
C GLU A 7 -19.58 -8.53 -8.16
N PHE A 8 -19.50 -7.37 -7.50
CA PHE A 8 -19.11 -7.30 -6.10
C PHE A 8 -20.36 -7.48 -5.26
N VAL A 9 -20.55 -8.69 -4.75
CA VAL A 9 -21.64 -9.00 -3.83
C VAL A 9 -21.14 -8.83 -2.41
N SER A 10 -21.78 -7.95 -1.64
CA SER A 10 -21.54 -7.89 -0.19
C SER A 10 -22.21 -9.10 0.44
N ILE A 11 -21.44 -10.13 0.73
CA ILE A 11 -21.95 -11.35 1.36
C ILE A 11 -21.87 -11.18 2.87
N ALA A 12 -22.96 -10.84 3.49
CA ALA A 12 -23.03 -10.75 4.95
C ALA A 12 -22.92 -12.14 5.60
N ASP A 13 -23.56 -13.17 5.04
CA ASP A 13 -23.46 -14.55 5.50
C ASP A 13 -23.83 -15.55 4.38
N VAL A 14 -22.86 -16.29 3.89
CA VAL A 14 -23.05 -17.35 2.89
C VAL A 14 -24.13 -18.38 3.30
N ARG A 15 -24.30 -18.64 4.62
CA ARG A 15 -25.29 -19.58 5.15
C ARG A 15 -26.75 -19.11 4.95
N THR A 16 -26.96 -17.84 4.67
CA THR A 16 -28.30 -17.26 4.44
C THR A 16 -28.68 -17.16 2.96
N MET A 17 -27.73 -17.45 2.06
CA MET A 17 -27.96 -17.44 0.62
C MET A 17 -28.80 -18.65 0.19
N SER A 18 -29.66 -18.44 -0.78
CA SER A 18 -30.38 -19.50 -1.46
C SER A 18 -29.45 -20.37 -2.33
N ASP A 19 -29.88 -21.59 -2.63
CA ASP A 19 -29.14 -22.47 -3.55
C ASP A 19 -28.92 -21.84 -4.93
N GLU A 20 -29.88 -21.02 -5.39
CA GLU A 20 -29.79 -20.32 -6.66
C GLU A 20 -28.67 -19.25 -6.64
N GLU A 21 -28.61 -18.44 -5.58
CA GLU A 21 -27.56 -17.46 -5.37
C GLU A 21 -26.17 -18.12 -5.25
N LEU A 22 -26.07 -19.21 -4.47
CA LEU A 22 -24.81 -19.93 -4.30
C LEU A 22 -24.25 -20.49 -5.62
N ARG A 23 -25.14 -20.95 -6.53
CA ARG A 23 -24.72 -21.45 -7.85
C ARG A 23 -24.20 -20.39 -8.79
N THR A 24 -24.43 -19.11 -8.51
CA THR A 24 -23.89 -18.00 -9.32
C THR A 24 -22.48 -17.61 -8.95
N ILE A 25 -21.93 -18.16 -7.85
CA ILE A 25 -20.60 -17.82 -7.35
C ILE A 25 -19.55 -18.75 -7.95
N ASP A 26 -18.72 -18.24 -8.85
CA ASP A 26 -17.53 -18.96 -9.33
C ASP A 26 -16.34 -18.79 -8.37
N LEU A 27 -16.18 -17.59 -7.81
CA LEU A 27 -15.07 -17.23 -6.92
C LEU A 27 -15.55 -16.48 -5.69
N PHE A 28 -15.06 -16.88 -4.54
CA PHE A 28 -15.23 -16.16 -3.30
C PHE A 28 -13.88 -15.56 -2.89
N LEU A 29 -13.79 -14.21 -2.99
CA LEU A 29 -12.56 -13.46 -2.68
C LEU A 29 -12.73 -12.68 -1.39
N TYR A 30 -11.76 -12.78 -0.47
CA TYR A 30 -11.76 -12.00 0.77
C TYR A 30 -10.33 -11.65 1.20
N ASN A 31 -10.22 -10.62 2.05
CA ASN A 31 -8.94 -10.20 2.61
C ASN A 31 -8.80 -10.75 4.04
N ARG A 32 -7.68 -11.37 4.32
CA ARG A 32 -7.18 -11.84 5.62
C ARG A 32 -8.10 -12.81 6.38
N THR A 33 -9.31 -12.40 6.74
CA THR A 33 -10.34 -13.22 7.38
C THR A 33 -11.73 -12.73 6.99
N TRP A 34 -12.65 -13.63 6.73
CA TRP A 34 -14.04 -13.22 6.42
C TRP A 34 -15.00 -13.34 7.60
N ILE A 35 -14.73 -14.28 8.52
CA ILE A 35 -15.51 -14.51 9.74
C ILE A 35 -14.62 -14.19 10.93
N ALA A 36 -15.04 -13.23 11.74
CA ALA A 36 -14.41 -12.96 13.03
C ALA A 36 -14.88 -14.04 14.03
N GLY A 37 -14.07 -15.06 14.23
CA GLY A 37 -14.40 -16.14 15.15
C GLY A 37 -13.47 -17.35 15.02
N PRO A 38 -13.74 -18.43 15.76
CA PRO A 38 -12.94 -19.64 15.71
C PRO A 38 -13.03 -20.27 14.31
N ILE A 39 -11.94 -20.92 13.89
CA ILE A 39 -11.83 -21.55 12.57
C ILE A 39 -12.90 -22.60 12.30
N GLU A 40 -13.42 -23.22 13.35
CA GLU A 40 -14.50 -24.20 13.28
C GLU A 40 -15.80 -23.60 12.69
N ALA A 41 -16.00 -22.29 12.80
CA ALA A 41 -17.12 -21.60 12.17
C ALA A 41 -16.89 -21.30 10.68
N VAL A 42 -15.63 -21.21 10.22
CA VAL A 42 -15.26 -20.90 8.84
C VAL A 42 -15.36 -22.11 7.93
N LYS A 43 -14.88 -23.26 8.39
CA LYS A 43 -14.77 -24.48 7.58
C LYS A 43 -16.13 -24.94 7.00
N PRO A 44 -17.23 -25.02 7.78
CA PRO A 44 -18.53 -25.41 7.21
C PRO A 44 -19.02 -24.46 6.10
N VAL A 45 -18.71 -23.15 6.21
CA VAL A 45 -19.09 -22.16 5.21
C VAL A 45 -18.27 -22.33 3.93
N ALA A 46 -16.97 -22.63 4.06
CA ALA A 46 -16.13 -22.97 2.93
C ALA A 46 -16.60 -24.25 2.22
N ASP A 47 -17.04 -25.25 2.99
CA ASP A 47 -17.58 -26.50 2.45
C ASP A 47 -18.89 -26.27 1.68
N ILE A 48 -19.77 -25.35 2.15
CA ILE A 48 -20.96 -24.94 1.41
C ILE A 48 -20.57 -24.32 0.08
N LEU A 49 -19.67 -23.32 0.05
CA LEU A 49 -19.21 -22.70 -1.18
C LEU A 49 -18.67 -23.72 -2.19
N ARG A 50 -17.84 -24.65 -1.73
CA ARG A 50 -17.25 -25.71 -2.57
C ARG A 50 -18.30 -26.70 -3.07
N GLN A 51 -19.33 -27.01 -2.28
CA GLN A 51 -20.43 -27.87 -2.70
C GLN A 51 -21.17 -27.31 -3.93
N TYR A 52 -21.23 -25.96 -4.05
CA TYR A 52 -21.81 -25.27 -5.20
C TYR A 52 -20.79 -24.95 -6.31
N GLY A 53 -19.56 -25.40 -6.18
CA GLY A 53 -18.52 -25.25 -7.20
C GLY A 53 -17.64 -24.02 -7.06
N ALA A 54 -17.90 -23.13 -6.09
CA ALA A 54 -17.11 -21.93 -5.88
C ALA A 54 -15.69 -22.24 -5.40
N LYS A 55 -14.72 -21.47 -5.86
CA LYS A 55 -13.32 -21.48 -5.38
C LYS A 55 -13.07 -20.33 -4.44
N ILE A 56 -12.22 -20.56 -3.47
CA ILE A 56 -11.92 -19.61 -2.40
C ILE A 56 -10.54 -19.00 -2.62
N ILE A 57 -10.47 -17.68 -2.80
CA ILE A 57 -9.23 -16.92 -2.94
C ILE A 57 -9.06 -16.01 -1.73
N LEU A 58 -7.93 -16.13 -1.07
CA LEU A 58 -7.51 -15.26 0.02
C LEU A 58 -6.53 -14.20 -0.48
N ASP A 59 -6.80 -12.93 -0.22
CA ASP A 59 -5.86 -11.82 -0.43
C ASP A 59 -5.14 -11.50 0.90
N MET A 60 -3.81 -11.60 0.90
CA MET A 60 -2.95 -11.41 2.08
C MET A 60 -1.90 -10.35 1.81
N ASP A 61 -2.01 -9.23 2.47
CA ASP A 61 -1.12 -8.07 2.34
C ASP A 61 -0.15 -7.88 3.52
N ASP A 62 -0.49 -8.42 4.70
CA ASP A 62 0.31 -8.33 5.93
C ASP A 62 0.57 -9.70 6.57
N TYR A 63 1.68 -9.80 7.29
CA TYR A 63 2.01 -10.97 8.09
C TYR A 63 1.10 -11.10 9.31
N TRP A 64 0.71 -12.31 9.66
CA TRP A 64 -0.29 -12.57 10.70
C TRP A 64 0.28 -12.81 12.10
N HIS A 65 1.61 -12.82 12.26
CA HIS A 65 2.23 -12.87 13.58
C HIS A 65 2.76 -11.50 13.97
N LEU A 66 2.13 -10.88 14.95
CA LEU A 66 2.49 -9.56 15.44
C LEU A 66 3.52 -9.66 16.57
N GLY A 67 4.52 -8.79 16.59
CA GLY A 67 5.45 -8.65 17.71
C GLY A 67 4.80 -7.86 18.87
N THR A 68 5.39 -7.96 20.06
CA THR A 68 4.88 -7.33 21.30
C THR A 68 4.76 -5.81 21.23
N GLY A 69 5.54 -5.16 20.38
CA GLY A 69 5.46 -3.70 20.15
C GLY A 69 4.36 -3.27 19.19
N HIS A 70 3.65 -4.19 18.55
CA HIS A 70 2.57 -3.84 17.64
C HIS A 70 1.29 -3.49 18.41
N SER A 71 0.58 -2.40 18.02
CA SER A 71 -0.62 -1.91 18.73
C SER A 71 -1.74 -2.96 18.86
N PHE A 72 -1.86 -3.88 17.90
CA PHE A 72 -2.84 -4.97 17.94
C PHE A 72 -2.30 -6.27 18.55
N TYR A 73 -1.07 -6.30 19.09
CA TYR A 73 -0.49 -7.53 19.64
C TYR A 73 -1.38 -8.16 20.69
N LYS A 74 -1.85 -7.38 21.68
CA LYS A 74 -2.72 -7.85 22.76
C LYS A 74 -3.99 -8.52 22.22
N HIS A 75 -4.68 -7.86 21.30
CA HIS A 75 -5.89 -8.41 20.67
C HIS A 75 -5.60 -9.73 19.94
N TYR A 76 -4.54 -9.78 19.11
CA TYR A 76 -4.15 -11.00 18.38
C TYR A 76 -3.78 -12.15 19.30
N HIS A 77 -3.14 -11.84 20.42
CA HIS A 77 -2.75 -12.84 21.42
C HIS A 77 -3.98 -13.38 22.17
N GLU A 78 -4.86 -12.52 22.66
CA GLU A 78 -6.04 -12.88 23.44
C GLU A 78 -7.08 -13.65 22.61
N THR A 79 -7.22 -13.31 21.32
CA THR A 79 -8.19 -13.94 20.40
C THR A 79 -7.59 -15.08 19.58
N ASN A 80 -6.31 -15.39 19.75
CA ASN A 80 -5.57 -16.35 18.91
C ASN A 80 -5.66 -16.07 17.42
N MET A 81 -5.77 -14.79 17.05
CA MET A 81 -6.01 -14.37 15.66
C MET A 81 -4.94 -14.85 14.67
N SER A 82 -3.68 -14.96 15.14
CA SER A 82 -2.60 -15.50 14.31
C SER A 82 -2.88 -16.93 13.82
N ALA A 83 -3.43 -17.79 14.68
CA ALA A 83 -3.83 -19.15 14.29
C ALA A 83 -5.05 -19.13 13.37
N VAL A 84 -6.03 -18.28 13.66
CA VAL A 84 -7.23 -18.12 12.80
C VAL A 84 -6.83 -17.72 11.38
N VAL A 85 -5.96 -16.72 11.21
CA VAL A 85 -5.48 -16.30 9.88
C VAL A 85 -4.70 -17.43 9.21
N ALA A 86 -3.83 -18.13 9.93
CA ALA A 86 -3.08 -19.27 9.37
C ALA A 86 -4.00 -20.38 8.84
N GLU A 87 -5.12 -20.66 9.52
CA GLU A 87 -6.11 -21.63 9.03
C GLU A 87 -6.87 -21.12 7.81
N HIS A 88 -7.18 -19.81 7.70
CA HIS A 88 -7.72 -19.23 6.47
C HIS A 88 -6.74 -19.39 5.29
N VAL A 89 -5.44 -19.21 5.52
CA VAL A 89 -4.40 -19.45 4.51
C VAL A 89 -4.41 -20.90 4.05
N LYS A 90 -4.51 -21.86 4.96
CA LYS A 90 -4.57 -23.30 4.62
C LYS A 90 -5.87 -23.67 3.89
N LEU A 91 -6.97 -23.02 4.24
CA LEU A 91 -8.29 -23.31 3.72
C LEU A 91 -8.47 -22.83 2.27
N ALA A 92 -7.82 -21.73 1.88
CA ALA A 92 -7.98 -21.12 0.57
C ALA A 92 -7.51 -22.06 -0.56
N ASP A 93 -8.24 -22.07 -1.68
CA ASP A 93 -7.85 -22.80 -2.90
C ASP A 93 -6.66 -22.10 -3.61
N ALA A 94 -6.58 -20.76 -3.47
CA ALA A 94 -5.43 -19.96 -3.87
C ALA A 94 -5.25 -18.77 -2.93
N VAL A 95 -3.99 -18.30 -2.81
CA VAL A 95 -3.65 -17.11 -2.04
C VAL A 95 -2.95 -16.09 -2.93
N ILE A 96 -3.39 -14.84 -2.84
CA ILE A 96 -2.72 -13.70 -3.45
C ILE A 96 -1.95 -12.98 -2.36
N THR A 97 -0.75 -12.51 -2.67
CA THR A 97 0.05 -11.70 -1.77
C THR A 97 0.83 -10.63 -2.52
N THR A 98 1.43 -9.69 -1.81
CA THR A 98 2.03 -8.50 -2.40
C THR A 98 3.53 -8.62 -2.64
N THR A 99 4.24 -9.51 -1.92
CA THR A 99 5.71 -9.58 -1.95
C THR A 99 6.23 -11.00 -1.98
N THR A 100 7.45 -11.17 -2.49
CA THR A 100 8.18 -12.45 -2.46
C THR A 100 8.43 -12.91 -1.02
N TYR A 101 8.71 -11.99 -0.12
CA TYR A 101 8.99 -12.28 1.28
C TYR A 101 7.77 -12.86 2.01
N LEU A 102 6.59 -12.26 1.81
CA LEU A 102 5.35 -12.77 2.41
C LEU A 102 4.89 -14.06 1.73
N ARG A 103 5.08 -14.19 0.39
CA ARG A 103 4.83 -15.44 -0.33
C ARG A 103 5.59 -16.62 0.31
N ASP A 104 6.85 -16.44 0.64
CA ASP A 104 7.69 -17.52 1.17
C ASP A 104 7.23 -17.97 2.59
N GLU A 105 6.62 -17.07 3.35
CA GLU A 105 5.94 -17.45 4.61
C GLU A 105 4.61 -18.19 4.34
N ILE A 106 3.81 -17.71 3.38
CA ILE A 106 2.53 -18.33 3.01
C ILE A 106 2.74 -19.73 2.42
N LEU A 107 3.80 -19.95 1.61
CA LEU A 107 4.14 -21.25 1.02
C LEU A 107 4.34 -22.37 2.05
N LYS A 108 4.60 -22.03 3.32
CA LYS A 108 4.67 -23.02 4.41
C LYS A 108 3.30 -23.60 4.75
N LEU A 109 2.22 -22.90 4.42
CA LEU A 109 0.84 -23.26 4.75
C LEU A 109 0.01 -23.62 3.50
N ASN A 110 0.21 -22.91 2.40
CA ASN A 110 -0.52 -23.10 1.15
C ASN A 110 0.46 -23.08 -0.05
N LYS A 111 0.35 -24.06 -0.95
CA LYS A 111 1.25 -24.18 -2.11
C LYS A 111 0.78 -23.37 -3.33
N ASN A 112 -0.46 -22.93 -3.33
CA ASN A 112 -1.07 -22.16 -4.41
C ASN A 112 -1.01 -20.66 -4.10
N VAL A 113 0.16 -20.05 -4.25
CA VAL A 113 0.40 -18.64 -3.93
C VAL A 113 0.88 -17.87 -5.15
N THR A 114 0.29 -16.73 -5.41
CA THR A 114 0.67 -15.82 -6.50
C THR A 114 0.95 -14.42 -5.95
N ILE A 115 1.98 -13.77 -6.50
CA ILE A 115 2.28 -12.36 -6.18
C ILE A 115 1.49 -11.47 -7.14
N CYS A 116 0.72 -10.56 -6.56
CA CYS A 116 0.09 -9.43 -7.24
C CYS A 116 0.40 -8.19 -6.41
N GLU A 117 1.35 -7.41 -6.86
CA GLU A 117 1.85 -6.22 -6.17
C GLU A 117 0.74 -5.19 -5.97
N ASN A 118 0.86 -4.37 -4.93
CA ASN A 118 0.02 -3.20 -4.74
C ASN A 118 0.40 -2.13 -5.75
N VAL A 119 -0.56 -1.72 -6.57
CA VAL A 119 -0.39 -0.64 -7.55
C VAL A 119 -1.37 0.48 -7.30
N PRO A 120 -0.99 1.74 -7.57
CA PRO A 120 -1.90 2.86 -7.47
C PRO A 120 -3.08 2.71 -8.42
N HIS A 121 -4.27 3.07 -7.97
CA HIS A 121 -5.44 3.12 -8.83
C HIS A 121 -5.50 4.47 -9.54
N LEU A 122 -4.93 4.54 -10.76
CA LEU A 122 -4.72 5.78 -11.51
C LEU A 122 -6.00 6.52 -11.92
N LEU A 123 -7.18 5.92 -11.77
CA LEU A 123 -8.45 6.60 -11.97
C LEU A 123 -8.80 7.55 -10.81
N TYR A 124 -8.14 7.43 -9.65
CA TYR A 124 -8.33 8.37 -8.56
C TYR A 124 -7.39 9.57 -8.70
N ASP A 125 -7.94 10.76 -8.59
CA ASP A 125 -7.21 12.03 -8.70
C ASP A 125 -6.12 12.19 -7.63
N GLN A 126 -6.21 11.45 -6.52
CA GLN A 126 -5.20 11.50 -5.46
C GLN A 126 -3.78 11.15 -5.93
N PHE A 127 -3.63 10.36 -7.02
CA PHE A 127 -2.34 9.99 -7.61
C PHE A 127 -1.87 10.95 -8.70
N LYS A 128 -2.50 12.12 -8.84
CA LYS A 128 -2.07 13.17 -9.75
C LYS A 128 -1.26 14.21 -9.00
N PRO A 129 0.08 14.26 -9.20
CA PRO A 129 0.92 15.26 -8.53
C PRO A 129 0.46 16.68 -8.89
N GLN A 130 0.30 17.52 -7.88
CA GLN A 130 0.04 18.94 -8.05
C GLN A 130 1.34 19.71 -7.75
N PRO A 131 1.81 20.58 -8.64
CA PRO A 131 2.98 21.39 -8.38
C PRO A 131 2.68 22.36 -7.22
N THR A 132 3.48 22.26 -6.18
CA THR A 132 3.44 23.20 -5.07
C THR A 132 4.80 23.81 -4.87
N THR A 133 4.87 25.12 -4.76
CA THR A 133 6.11 25.85 -4.51
C THR A 133 6.29 26.11 -3.02
N SER A 134 7.51 25.98 -2.55
CA SER A 134 7.91 26.34 -1.20
C SER A 134 9.36 26.77 -1.19
N GLU A 135 9.67 27.81 -0.44
CA GLU A 135 11.04 28.23 -0.19
C GLU A 135 11.78 27.29 0.80
N ARG A 136 11.03 26.48 1.53
CA ARG A 136 11.52 25.50 2.52
C ARG A 136 11.41 24.10 1.97
N LEU A 137 12.40 23.26 2.19
CA LEU A 137 12.29 21.84 1.86
C LEU A 137 11.36 21.14 2.87
N ARG A 138 10.38 20.39 2.37
CA ARG A 138 9.31 19.81 3.16
C ARG A 138 9.48 18.30 3.27
N PHE A 139 9.65 17.81 4.50
CA PHE A 139 9.68 16.38 4.81
C PHE A 139 8.35 15.95 5.39
N GLY A 140 7.86 14.78 5.05
CA GLY A 140 6.60 14.28 5.59
C GLY A 140 6.60 12.78 5.88
N TYR A 141 5.93 12.41 6.95
CA TYR A 141 5.64 11.02 7.30
C TYR A 141 4.15 10.76 7.10
N PHE A 142 3.83 9.70 6.35
CA PHE A 142 2.49 9.20 6.12
C PHE A 142 2.36 7.80 6.73
N GLY A 143 1.50 7.60 7.71
CA GLY A 143 1.33 6.29 8.32
C GLY A 143 0.17 6.23 9.29
N ALA A 144 -0.43 5.05 9.42
CA ALA A 144 -1.50 4.78 10.36
C ALA A 144 -0.99 4.73 11.82
N ALA A 145 -1.90 4.75 12.78
CA ALA A 145 -1.63 4.72 14.22
C ALA A 145 -1.15 3.33 14.71
N GLN A 146 -0.24 2.69 13.99
CA GLN A 146 0.28 1.34 14.30
C GLN A 146 1.81 1.27 14.27
N HIS A 147 2.47 2.42 14.03
CA HIS A 147 3.89 2.51 13.73
C HIS A 147 4.70 3.24 14.80
N THR A 148 4.30 3.13 16.08
CA THR A 148 4.96 3.87 17.18
C THR A 148 6.45 3.57 17.28
N GLU A 149 6.84 2.30 17.19
CA GLU A 149 8.26 1.90 17.22
C GLU A 149 9.02 2.36 15.97
N ASP A 150 8.36 2.39 14.82
CA ASP A 150 8.95 2.85 13.57
C ASP A 150 9.20 4.37 13.61
N VAL A 151 8.20 5.15 14.06
CA VAL A 151 8.31 6.61 14.21
C VAL A 151 9.38 6.98 15.24
N ALA A 152 9.56 6.20 16.30
CA ALA A 152 10.59 6.43 17.31
C ALA A 152 12.02 6.43 16.73
N LEU A 153 12.27 5.78 15.56
CA LEU A 153 13.55 5.87 14.85
C LEU A 153 13.91 7.30 14.43
N LEU A 154 12.92 8.17 14.29
CA LEU A 154 13.09 9.56 13.89
C LEU A 154 13.31 10.51 15.06
N GLU A 155 13.07 10.11 16.33
CA GLU A 155 13.12 11.02 17.47
C GLU A 155 14.47 11.76 17.56
N LEU A 156 15.56 11.05 17.65
CA LEU A 156 16.90 11.66 17.74
C LEU A 156 17.32 12.41 16.46
N PRO A 157 17.10 11.87 15.23
CA PRO A 157 17.35 12.60 14.00
C PRO A 157 16.61 13.93 13.89
N LEU A 158 15.32 13.97 14.20
CA LEU A 158 14.52 15.19 14.12
C LEU A 158 14.87 16.20 15.22
N SER A 159 15.19 15.72 16.44
CA SER A 159 15.74 16.60 17.48
C SER A 159 17.01 17.29 17.01
N ARG A 160 17.95 16.55 16.43
CA ARG A 160 19.19 17.12 15.87
C ARG A 160 18.94 18.11 14.73
N LEU A 161 17.94 17.83 13.89
CA LEU A 161 17.56 18.75 12.83
C LEU A 161 17.02 20.07 13.40
N CYS A 162 16.22 19.99 14.46
CA CYS A 162 15.68 21.15 15.17
C CYS A 162 16.80 21.96 15.86
N ASP A 163 17.79 21.29 16.43
CA ASP A 163 18.90 21.95 17.16
C ASP A 163 19.97 22.54 16.22
N ASP A 164 19.92 22.27 14.91
CA ASP A 164 20.87 22.78 13.93
C ASP A 164 20.47 24.18 13.43
N HIS A 165 20.94 25.20 14.09
CA HIS A 165 20.66 26.62 13.74
C HIS A 165 21.07 27.01 12.32
N THR A 166 21.97 26.26 11.66
CA THR A 166 22.35 26.52 10.26
C THR A 166 21.22 26.20 9.28
N LEU A 167 20.21 25.47 9.74
CA LEU A 167 19.03 25.04 8.97
C LEU A 167 17.75 25.77 9.35
N GLU A 168 17.82 26.74 10.25
CA GLU A 168 16.65 27.47 10.72
C GLU A 168 15.88 28.08 9.54
N ASN A 169 14.55 27.92 9.56
CA ASN A 169 13.64 28.37 8.51
C ASN A 169 13.89 27.81 7.08
N ARG A 170 14.72 26.77 6.92
CA ARG A 170 15.02 26.18 5.60
C ARG A 170 14.24 24.88 5.33
N TYR A 171 13.54 24.36 6.32
CA TYR A 171 12.77 23.12 6.20
C TYR A 171 11.41 23.21 6.90
N MET A 172 10.53 22.26 6.59
CA MET A 172 9.31 21.94 7.32
C MET A 172 9.21 20.45 7.55
N LEU A 173 8.65 20.03 8.68
CA LEU A 173 8.29 18.65 9.00
C LEU A 173 6.77 18.53 9.02
N TYR A 174 6.22 17.55 8.31
CA TYR A 174 4.79 17.28 8.31
C TYR A 174 4.49 15.88 8.86
N LEU A 175 3.57 15.82 9.81
CA LEU A 175 2.93 14.58 10.27
C LEU A 175 1.58 14.46 9.58
N ALA A 176 1.45 13.49 8.67
CA ALA A 176 0.22 13.24 7.93
C ALA A 176 -0.62 12.11 8.55
N GLY A 177 -1.93 12.16 8.28
CA GLY A 177 -2.91 11.26 8.87
C GLY A 177 -3.34 11.72 10.27
N TRP A 178 -3.10 13.00 10.61
CA TRP A 178 -3.40 13.54 11.93
C TRP A 178 -4.87 13.35 12.28
N ASN A 179 -5.08 12.75 13.45
CA ASN A 179 -6.40 12.59 14.07
C ASN A 179 -6.30 13.00 15.53
N GLU A 180 -6.94 14.12 15.89
CA GLU A 180 -6.85 14.73 17.22
C GLU A 180 -7.33 13.80 18.35
N GLY A 181 -8.33 12.98 18.08
CA GLY A 181 -8.89 12.02 19.05
C GLY A 181 -8.02 10.77 19.27
N ASN A 182 -6.94 10.58 18.52
CA ASN A 182 -6.12 9.36 18.60
C ASN A 182 -4.81 9.62 19.37
N PRO A 183 -4.61 9.00 20.55
CA PRO A 183 -3.43 9.22 21.40
C PRO A 183 -2.11 8.80 20.75
N ILE A 184 -2.14 7.91 19.77
CA ILE A 184 -0.94 7.48 19.04
C ILE A 184 -0.40 8.63 18.18
N TYR A 185 -1.29 9.39 17.51
CA TYR A 185 -0.84 10.57 16.75
C TYR A 185 -0.29 11.67 17.65
N GLN A 186 -0.79 11.79 18.88
CA GLN A 186 -0.21 12.71 19.88
C GLN A 186 1.23 12.28 20.24
N GLN A 187 1.51 10.97 20.33
CA GLN A 187 2.88 10.48 20.55
C GLN A 187 3.77 10.79 19.33
N TYR A 188 3.28 10.57 18.10
CA TYR A 188 4.02 10.93 16.89
C TYR A 188 4.33 12.42 16.84
N GLU A 189 3.39 13.25 17.24
CA GLU A 189 3.58 14.68 17.31
C GLU A 189 4.72 15.08 18.25
N GLN A 190 4.90 14.40 19.39
CA GLN A 190 6.02 14.69 20.28
C GLN A 190 7.38 14.48 19.57
N VAL A 191 7.45 13.54 18.64
CA VAL A 191 8.65 13.29 17.82
C VAL A 191 8.83 14.40 16.80
N PHE A 192 7.80 14.73 16.00
CA PHE A 192 7.89 15.68 14.89
C PHE A 192 7.99 17.14 15.36
N SER A 193 7.29 17.51 16.42
CA SER A 193 7.37 18.83 17.04
C SER A 193 8.58 18.99 17.98
N ASN A 194 9.39 17.92 18.15
CA ASN A 194 10.47 17.90 19.14
C ASN A 194 9.98 18.37 20.53
N LYS A 195 8.89 17.75 21.00
CA LYS A 195 8.23 18.12 22.27
C LYS A 195 7.85 19.61 22.35
N GLY A 196 7.37 20.16 21.23
CA GLY A 196 6.94 21.54 21.10
C GLY A 196 8.07 22.56 20.86
N LYS A 197 9.32 22.11 20.69
CA LYS A 197 10.46 23.02 20.43
C LYS A 197 10.67 23.35 18.95
N ASN A 198 10.10 22.55 18.05
CA ASN A 198 10.27 22.74 16.61
C ASN A 198 9.16 23.64 16.03
N ASN A 199 9.52 24.88 15.68
CA ASN A 199 8.63 25.83 15.01
C ASN A 199 8.43 25.50 13.50
N ASN A 200 9.23 24.61 12.93
CA ASN A 200 9.13 24.17 11.53
C ASN A 200 8.34 22.85 11.44
N TYR A 201 7.21 22.77 12.12
CA TYR A 201 6.32 21.60 12.17
C TYR A 201 4.91 21.95 11.72
N GLY A 202 4.27 21.03 11.02
CA GLY A 202 2.89 21.12 10.58
C GLY A 202 2.18 19.77 10.58
N ARG A 203 0.85 19.80 10.52
CA ARG A 203 -0.02 18.62 10.46
C ARG A 203 -0.74 18.57 9.14
N ILE A 204 -0.89 17.38 8.59
CA ILE A 204 -1.80 17.09 7.47
C ILE A 204 -2.90 16.18 8.03
N GLN A 205 -4.14 16.63 7.96
CA GLN A 205 -5.29 15.93 8.52
C GLN A 205 -5.47 14.54 7.90
N ALA A 206 -6.04 13.62 8.68
CA ALA A 206 -6.48 12.34 8.17
C ALA A 206 -7.50 12.55 7.04
N ALA A 207 -7.37 11.76 6.01
CA ALA A 207 -8.28 11.72 4.88
C ALA A 207 -8.69 10.28 4.61
N ASP A 208 -9.74 10.10 3.82
CA ASP A 208 -10.21 8.77 3.43
C ASP A 208 -9.23 8.08 2.47
N ILE A 209 -9.47 6.79 2.20
CA ILE A 209 -8.62 5.96 1.36
C ILE A 209 -8.52 6.46 -0.09
N TYR A 210 -9.47 7.25 -0.56
CA TYR A 210 -9.52 7.76 -1.94
C TYR A 210 -8.83 9.11 -2.11
N SER A 211 -8.41 9.76 -1.01
CA SER A 211 -7.88 11.14 -1.03
C SER A 211 -6.58 11.34 -0.24
N TYR A 212 -6.20 10.40 0.67
CA TYR A 212 -5.06 10.59 1.58
C TYR A 212 -3.71 10.82 0.86
N VAL A 213 -3.53 10.20 -0.32
CA VAL A 213 -2.28 10.33 -1.10
C VAL A 213 -2.11 11.77 -1.63
N GLY A 214 -3.20 12.51 -1.82
CA GLY A 214 -3.16 13.95 -2.12
C GLY A 214 -2.34 14.77 -1.12
N GLY A 215 -2.22 14.31 0.12
CA GLY A 215 -1.37 14.90 1.14
C GLY A 215 0.11 14.96 0.77
N TYR A 216 0.60 14.07 -0.09
CA TYR A 216 1.97 14.12 -0.61
C TYR A 216 2.28 15.41 -1.40
N ASN A 217 1.28 16.13 -1.89
CA ASN A 217 1.49 17.43 -2.53
C ASN A 217 2.07 18.50 -1.58
N PHE A 218 1.91 18.32 -0.26
CA PHE A 218 2.44 19.23 0.75
C PHE A 218 3.89 18.94 1.15
N ILE A 219 4.53 17.91 0.60
CA ILE A 219 5.91 17.52 0.91
C ILE A 219 6.78 17.43 -0.35
N ASP A 220 8.08 17.40 -0.16
CA ASP A 220 9.09 17.19 -1.19
C ASP A 220 9.83 15.86 -0.99
N VAL A 221 9.95 15.43 0.28
CA VAL A 221 10.64 14.21 0.69
C VAL A 221 9.77 13.39 1.64
N ALA A 222 9.49 12.16 1.29
CA ALA A 222 8.81 11.21 2.17
C ALA A 222 9.79 10.59 3.17
N LEU A 223 9.38 10.45 4.42
CA LEU A 223 10.09 9.72 5.46
C LEU A 223 9.38 8.38 5.68
N ALA A 224 10.07 7.27 5.48
CA ALA A 224 9.52 5.92 5.60
C ALA A 224 10.34 5.08 6.61
N PRO A 225 10.27 5.41 7.92
CA PRO A 225 10.93 4.62 8.94
C PRO A 225 10.22 3.27 9.13
N LEU A 226 11.01 2.20 9.22
CA LEU A 226 10.57 0.86 9.63
C LEU A 226 11.65 0.22 10.51
N ARG A 227 11.24 -0.37 11.64
CA ARG A 227 12.09 -1.25 12.43
C ARG A 227 12.43 -2.51 11.65
N ASP A 228 13.67 -2.98 11.79
CA ASP A 228 14.10 -4.24 11.20
C ASP A 228 13.64 -5.43 12.05
N ASN A 229 12.37 -5.77 11.95
CA ASN A 229 11.75 -6.95 12.58
C ASN A 229 11.03 -7.82 11.53
N LYS A 230 10.67 -9.04 11.92
CA LYS A 230 10.06 -10.00 10.97
C LYS A 230 8.78 -9.46 10.33
N PHE A 231 7.91 -8.79 11.09
CA PHE A 231 6.66 -8.24 10.57
C PHE A 231 6.93 -7.19 9.48
N ASN A 232 7.84 -6.26 9.73
CA ASN A 232 8.18 -5.19 8.79
C ASN A 232 8.96 -5.70 7.57
N ARG A 233 9.78 -6.76 7.72
CA ARG A 233 10.47 -7.40 6.58
C ARG A 233 9.53 -8.02 5.56
N LEU A 234 8.28 -8.29 5.93
CA LEU A 234 7.29 -8.94 5.08
C LEU A 234 6.28 -7.94 4.46
N LYS A 235 6.38 -6.64 4.81
CA LYS A 235 5.51 -5.59 4.26
C LYS A 235 5.82 -5.29 2.80
N SER A 236 4.81 -4.72 2.12
CA SER A 236 4.96 -4.20 0.76
C SER A 236 5.69 -2.86 0.73
N GLU A 237 6.14 -2.48 -0.46
CA GLU A 237 6.79 -1.21 -0.78
C GLU A 237 5.81 -0.03 -0.94
N LEU A 238 4.61 -0.10 -0.39
CA LEU A 238 3.54 0.88 -0.66
C LEU A 238 3.98 2.34 -0.46
N LYS A 239 4.74 2.66 0.61
CA LYS A 239 5.24 4.04 0.82
C LYS A 239 6.24 4.49 -0.25
N VAL A 240 7.03 3.57 -0.80
CA VAL A 240 7.94 3.86 -1.92
C VAL A 240 7.12 4.11 -3.19
N THR A 241 6.09 3.30 -3.40
CA THR A 241 5.15 3.42 -4.51
C THR A 241 4.41 4.76 -4.46
N GLU A 242 3.82 5.12 -3.33
CA GLU A 242 3.13 6.39 -3.14
C GLU A 242 4.05 7.59 -3.39
N ALA A 243 5.25 7.59 -2.81
CA ALA A 243 6.24 8.65 -3.04
C ALA A 243 6.61 8.77 -4.52
N ALA A 244 6.85 7.64 -5.21
CA ALA A 244 7.18 7.62 -6.63
C ALA A 244 6.05 8.18 -7.51
N TRP A 245 4.79 7.74 -7.31
CA TRP A 245 3.65 8.24 -8.11
C TRP A 245 3.36 9.72 -7.87
N MET A 246 3.66 10.22 -6.67
CA MET A 246 3.52 11.63 -6.34
C MET A 246 4.77 12.46 -6.68
N ASN A 247 5.76 11.86 -7.35
CA ASN A 247 7.04 12.47 -7.70
C ASN A 247 7.74 13.12 -6.50
N LYS A 248 7.93 12.33 -5.42
CA LYS A 248 8.61 12.75 -4.20
C LYS A 248 9.88 11.92 -3.99
N ALA A 249 10.93 12.58 -3.51
CA ALA A 249 12.09 11.85 -3.01
C ALA A 249 11.72 11.08 -1.73
N ILE A 250 12.56 10.12 -1.34
CA ILE A 250 12.32 9.30 -0.16
C ILE A 250 13.59 9.08 0.65
N ILE A 251 13.45 9.11 1.97
CA ILE A 251 14.41 8.55 2.91
C ILE A 251 13.69 7.41 3.63
N ALA A 252 14.18 6.18 3.49
CA ALA A 252 13.54 4.98 4.01
C ALA A 252 14.50 4.13 4.83
N SER A 253 13.96 3.31 5.72
CA SER A 253 14.74 2.27 6.38
C SER A 253 15.25 1.24 5.36
N ASN A 254 16.47 0.74 5.58
CA ASN A 254 17.06 -0.33 4.76
C ASN A 254 16.48 -1.69 5.17
N VAL A 255 15.22 -1.93 4.78
CA VAL A 255 14.46 -3.14 5.13
C VAL A 255 13.82 -3.73 3.87
N CYS A 256 14.13 -4.98 3.55
CA CYS A 256 13.53 -5.83 2.51
C CYS A 256 13.01 -5.07 1.27
N MET A 257 11.69 -4.99 1.08
CA MET A 257 11.10 -4.40 -0.13
C MET A 257 11.51 -2.95 -0.38
N TYR A 258 11.81 -2.17 0.65
CA TYR A 258 12.34 -0.81 0.44
C TYR A 258 13.76 -0.88 -0.14
N ALA A 259 14.60 -1.79 0.37
CA ALA A 259 15.95 -2.01 -0.14
C ALA A 259 15.95 -2.56 -1.58
N ASP A 260 14.95 -3.37 -1.95
CA ASP A 260 14.81 -3.89 -3.31
C ASP A 260 14.31 -2.82 -4.30
N CYS A 261 13.63 -1.79 -3.79
CA CYS A 261 13.07 -0.72 -4.62
C CYS A 261 13.99 0.49 -4.77
N ILE A 262 14.82 0.79 -3.76
CA ILE A 262 15.61 2.01 -3.68
C ILE A 262 17.08 1.68 -3.92
N GLN A 263 17.72 2.40 -4.83
CA GLN A 263 19.17 2.43 -4.96
C GLN A 263 19.71 3.59 -4.12
N ASP A 264 20.38 3.24 -3.00
CA ASP A 264 20.86 4.21 -2.01
C ASP A 264 21.74 5.29 -2.64
N GLY A 265 21.41 6.55 -2.37
CA GLY A 265 22.09 7.74 -2.87
C GLY A 265 21.81 8.09 -4.34
N TRP A 266 21.01 7.29 -5.07
CA TRP A 266 20.70 7.53 -6.49
C TRP A 266 19.23 7.94 -6.72
N ASP A 267 18.29 7.13 -6.31
CA ASP A 267 16.86 7.37 -6.46
C ASP A 267 16.10 7.43 -5.12
N GLY A 268 16.84 7.48 -4.02
CA GLY A 268 16.39 7.65 -2.66
C GLY A 268 17.52 7.40 -1.69
N VAL A 269 17.23 7.42 -0.41
CA VAL A 269 18.21 7.15 0.65
C VAL A 269 17.72 5.99 1.52
N LEU A 270 18.58 4.99 1.73
CA LEU A 270 18.34 3.88 2.64
C LEU A 270 19.12 4.09 3.95
N VAL A 271 18.46 3.92 5.07
CA VAL A 271 19.05 4.11 6.40
C VAL A 271 18.98 2.82 7.20
N ASP A 272 20.13 2.24 7.53
CA ASP A 272 20.21 1.11 8.45
C ASP A 272 19.79 1.51 9.87
N GLU A 273 19.07 0.65 10.57
CA GLU A 273 18.68 0.88 11.95
C GLU A 273 19.89 1.12 12.87
N LYS A 274 21.02 0.48 12.56
CA LYS A 274 22.29 0.64 13.28
C LYS A 274 23.01 1.97 12.99
N GLN A 275 22.51 2.74 12.00
CA GLN A 275 23.10 4.01 11.57
C GLN A 275 22.10 5.19 11.67
N PRO A 276 21.46 5.43 12.82
CA PRO A 276 20.38 6.42 12.94
C PRO A 276 20.82 7.84 12.60
N LYS A 277 22.12 8.14 12.75
CA LYS A 277 22.69 9.45 12.34
C LYS A 277 22.53 9.74 10.85
N LYS A 278 22.35 8.70 9.99
CA LYS A 278 22.20 8.88 8.54
C LYS A 278 20.90 9.60 8.21
N TRP A 279 19.82 9.41 8.97
CA TRP A 279 18.56 10.17 8.80
C TRP A 279 18.82 11.68 8.83
N TYR A 280 19.41 12.19 9.91
CA TYR A 280 19.75 13.61 10.03
C TYR A 280 20.70 14.10 8.93
N LYS A 281 21.80 13.34 8.66
CA LYS A 281 22.76 13.70 7.64
C LYS A 281 22.14 13.83 6.25
N SER A 282 21.24 12.90 5.90
CA SER A 282 20.55 12.91 4.61
C SER A 282 19.56 14.07 4.49
N MET A 283 18.77 14.34 5.53
CA MET A 283 17.90 15.52 5.57
C MET A 283 18.70 16.81 5.41
N LYS A 284 19.81 16.96 6.15
CA LYS A 284 20.70 18.12 6.04
C LYS A 284 21.30 18.29 4.64
N ALA A 285 21.76 17.20 4.01
CA ALA A 285 22.27 17.22 2.64
C ALA A 285 21.20 17.69 1.65
N MET A 286 20.00 17.13 1.74
CA MET A 286 18.85 17.50 0.88
C MET A 286 18.45 18.98 1.06
N ILE A 287 18.46 19.51 2.28
CA ILE A 287 18.19 20.93 2.54
C ILE A 287 19.26 21.84 1.90
N ASN A 288 20.51 21.40 1.90
CA ASN A 288 21.62 22.16 1.31
C ASN A 288 21.65 22.07 -0.22
N GLU A 289 21.16 20.96 -0.79
CA GLU A 289 21.17 20.67 -2.23
C GLU A 289 19.77 20.28 -2.74
N PRO A 290 18.79 21.21 -2.83
CA PRO A 290 17.42 20.88 -3.23
C PRO A 290 17.31 20.32 -4.66
N ALA A 291 18.28 20.58 -5.54
CA ALA A 291 18.31 20.02 -6.89
C ALA A 291 18.40 18.48 -6.85
N MET A 292 19.21 17.93 -5.94
CA MET A 292 19.35 16.49 -5.73
C MET A 292 18.01 15.83 -5.39
N VAL A 293 17.14 16.51 -4.62
CA VAL A 293 15.82 16.00 -4.24
C VAL A 293 14.95 15.73 -5.46
N ARG A 294 14.91 16.70 -6.40
CA ARG A 294 14.13 16.56 -7.64
C ARG A 294 14.66 15.43 -8.52
N GLU A 295 15.99 15.36 -8.69
CA GLU A 295 16.60 14.29 -9.48
C GLU A 295 16.32 12.91 -8.90
N MET A 296 16.40 12.73 -7.57
CA MET A 296 16.08 11.48 -6.90
C MET A 296 14.59 11.11 -7.12
N ALA A 297 13.67 12.07 -6.96
CA ALA A 297 12.25 11.87 -7.19
C ALA A 297 11.95 11.42 -8.61
N ASP A 298 12.53 12.09 -9.62
CA ASP A 298 12.33 11.76 -11.04
C ASP A 298 12.84 10.33 -11.36
N ARG A 299 14.01 9.96 -10.84
CA ARG A 299 14.60 8.63 -11.04
C ARG A 299 13.75 7.54 -10.38
N LEU A 300 13.30 7.78 -9.14
CA LEU A 300 12.42 6.85 -8.42
C LEU A 300 11.10 6.65 -9.18
N THR A 301 10.47 7.75 -9.60
CA THR A 301 9.23 7.75 -10.37
C THR A 301 9.37 6.92 -11.65
N ALA A 302 10.38 7.18 -12.47
CA ALA A 302 10.62 6.47 -13.71
C ALA A 302 10.84 4.95 -13.48
N LYS A 303 11.63 4.61 -12.44
CA LYS A 303 11.86 3.21 -12.08
C LYS A 303 10.60 2.50 -11.61
N MET A 304 9.84 3.11 -10.68
CA MET A 304 8.69 2.46 -10.08
C MET A 304 7.51 2.35 -11.04
N GLN A 305 7.27 3.34 -11.90
CA GLN A 305 6.25 3.27 -12.95
C GLN A 305 6.53 2.14 -13.96
N LYS A 306 7.80 1.94 -14.31
CA LYS A 306 8.20 0.80 -15.15
C LYS A 306 8.06 -0.55 -14.44
N ARG A 307 8.37 -0.61 -13.13
CA ARG A 307 8.29 -1.84 -12.33
C ARG A 307 6.85 -2.26 -12.08
N LEU A 308 5.97 -1.30 -11.76
CA LEU A 308 4.59 -1.53 -11.35
C LEU A 308 3.62 -1.07 -12.45
N ASP A 309 3.74 -1.67 -13.64
CA ASP A 309 2.78 -1.43 -14.72
C ASP A 309 1.40 -1.98 -14.36
N ILE A 310 0.45 -1.06 -14.15
CA ILE A 310 -0.90 -1.39 -13.65
C ILE A 310 -1.66 -2.34 -14.59
N ASP A 311 -1.49 -2.18 -15.89
CA ASP A 311 -2.21 -3.00 -16.88
C ASP A 311 -1.70 -4.43 -16.85
N THR A 312 -0.39 -4.60 -16.75
CA THR A 312 0.25 -5.92 -16.62
C THR A 312 -0.16 -6.61 -15.32
N ILE A 313 -0.10 -5.91 -14.18
CA ILE A 313 -0.44 -6.49 -12.87
C ILE A 313 -1.94 -6.81 -12.81
N THR A 314 -2.80 -5.93 -13.31
CA THR A 314 -4.25 -6.16 -13.37
C THR A 314 -4.60 -7.35 -14.26
N ARG A 315 -3.97 -7.47 -15.44
CA ARG A 315 -4.17 -8.60 -16.35
C ARG A 315 -3.71 -9.91 -15.71
N ARG A 316 -2.57 -9.91 -15.01
CA ARG A 316 -2.07 -11.08 -14.26
C ARG A 316 -3.07 -11.50 -13.18
N ARG A 317 -3.59 -10.55 -12.40
CA ARG A 317 -4.62 -10.81 -11.36
C ARG A 317 -5.90 -11.38 -11.97
N PHE A 318 -6.38 -10.79 -13.05
CA PHE A 318 -7.58 -11.28 -13.75
C PHE A 318 -7.39 -12.70 -14.33
N ASN A 319 -6.25 -12.97 -14.95
CA ASN A 319 -5.94 -14.31 -15.46
C ASN A 319 -5.87 -15.33 -14.33
N LEU A 320 -5.29 -14.96 -13.18
CA LEU A 320 -5.31 -15.81 -11.99
C LEU A 320 -6.74 -16.18 -11.58
N TYR A 321 -7.64 -15.21 -11.48
CA TYR A 321 -9.03 -15.46 -11.11
C TYR A 321 -9.71 -16.43 -12.09
N LYS A 322 -9.59 -16.18 -13.40
CA LYS A 322 -10.14 -17.07 -14.43
C LYS A 322 -9.60 -18.50 -14.35
N ASN A 323 -8.33 -18.65 -14.05
CA ASN A 323 -7.69 -19.95 -14.01
C ASN A 323 -8.05 -20.72 -12.74
N VAL A 324 -8.15 -20.05 -11.60
CA VAL A 324 -8.63 -20.68 -10.36
C VAL A 324 -10.08 -21.14 -10.52
N ALA A 325 -10.95 -20.31 -11.11
CA ALA A 325 -12.33 -20.68 -11.39
C ALA A 325 -12.47 -21.92 -12.29
N ARG A 326 -11.48 -22.16 -13.18
CA ARG A 326 -11.46 -23.31 -14.11
C ARG A 326 -10.67 -24.52 -13.60
N ASP A 327 -10.31 -24.58 -12.33
CA ASP A 327 -9.49 -25.65 -11.74
C ASP A 327 -8.05 -25.76 -12.32
N ILE A 328 -7.55 -24.74 -12.99
CA ILE A 328 -6.18 -24.74 -13.51
C ILE A 328 -5.22 -24.37 -12.38
N SER A 329 -4.32 -25.28 -12.04
CA SER A 329 -3.36 -25.04 -10.95
C SER A 329 -2.38 -23.91 -11.26
N ILE A 330 -1.95 -23.16 -10.22
CA ILE A 330 -0.96 -22.06 -10.37
C ILE A 330 0.38 -22.59 -10.93
N LYS A 331 0.72 -23.85 -10.71
CA LYS A 331 1.92 -24.47 -11.28
C LYS A 331 1.85 -24.61 -12.80
N GLU A 332 0.68 -24.95 -13.33
CA GLU A 332 0.45 -25.04 -14.77
C GLU A 332 0.47 -23.66 -15.43
N LEU A 333 0.09 -22.61 -14.69
CA LEU A 333 0.15 -21.22 -15.15
C LEU A 333 1.58 -20.72 -15.39
N HIS A 334 2.52 -21.10 -14.54
CA HIS A 334 3.94 -20.74 -14.71
C HIS A 334 4.62 -21.52 -15.84
N ALA A 335 4.01 -22.62 -16.30
CA ALA A 335 4.50 -23.41 -17.42
C ALA A 335 4.00 -22.91 -18.80
N ILE A 336 2.99 -22.03 -18.85
CA ILE A 336 2.49 -21.47 -20.10
C ILE A 336 3.46 -20.36 -20.56
N PRO A 337 4.08 -20.45 -21.75
CA PRO A 337 4.94 -19.39 -22.27
C PRO A 337 4.15 -18.07 -22.35
N GLN A 338 4.68 -17.04 -21.74
CA GLN A 338 4.13 -15.68 -21.87
C GLN A 338 4.36 -15.27 -23.33
N GLY A 339 3.29 -15.29 -24.14
CA GLY A 339 3.35 -14.84 -25.53
C GLY A 339 3.90 -13.42 -25.61
N GLU A 340 4.86 -13.20 -26.51
CA GLU A 340 5.43 -11.89 -26.78
C GLU A 340 4.32 -10.86 -27.05
N PRO A 341 4.45 -9.61 -26.57
CA PRO A 341 3.48 -8.60 -26.85
C PRO A 341 3.42 -8.35 -28.35
N LYS A 342 2.24 -8.55 -28.95
CA LYS A 342 2.00 -8.16 -30.34
C LYS A 342 2.30 -6.67 -30.46
N GLN A 343 3.29 -6.31 -31.27
CA GLN A 343 3.51 -4.94 -31.72
C GLN A 343 2.21 -4.42 -32.33
N HIS A 344 1.63 -3.39 -31.74
CA HIS A 344 0.57 -2.64 -32.39
C HIS A 344 1.17 -1.91 -33.59
N ASP A 345 0.82 -2.38 -34.76
CA ASP A 345 1.05 -1.70 -36.02
C ASP A 345 0.28 -0.38 -36.00
N SER A 346 1.00 0.74 -36.05
CA SER A 346 0.44 2.07 -36.13
C SER A 346 -0.05 2.29 -37.55
N GLY A 347 -1.27 1.82 -37.82
CA GLY A 347 -1.99 2.19 -39.05
C GLY A 347 -2.55 3.60 -38.88
N ASP A 348 -2.08 4.49 -39.74
CA ASP A 348 -2.64 5.84 -39.98
C ASP A 348 -4.15 5.74 -40.21
N VAL A 349 -4.92 6.51 -39.44
CA VAL A 349 -6.33 6.78 -39.75
C VAL A 349 -6.50 8.28 -39.87
N ASP A 350 -6.56 8.71 -41.11
CA ASP A 350 -6.99 10.05 -41.51
C ASP A 350 -8.44 10.37 -41.09
N GLY A 351 -8.60 11.58 -40.71
CA GLY A 351 -9.73 12.42 -40.43
C GLY A 351 -11.16 12.01 -40.78
N ALA A 352 -12.02 12.21 -39.82
CA ALA A 352 -13.37 12.74 -40.03
C ALA A 352 -13.87 13.34 -38.71
N GLY A 353 -14.10 14.66 -38.73
CA GLY A 353 -14.74 15.38 -37.63
C GLY A 353 -16.24 15.08 -37.58
N GLU A 354 -16.75 14.78 -36.42
CA GLU A 354 -18.17 14.92 -36.11
C GLU A 354 -18.34 15.67 -34.79
N GLN A 355 -19.02 16.82 -34.91
CA GLN A 355 -19.56 17.60 -33.80
C GLN A 355 -20.63 16.78 -33.09
N CYS A 356 -20.54 16.69 -31.78
CA CYS A 356 -21.68 16.30 -30.95
C CYS A 356 -22.07 17.45 -30.03
N ASP A 357 -23.30 17.91 -30.28
CA ASP A 357 -24.02 18.93 -29.54
C ASP A 357 -24.32 18.50 -28.09
N GLY A 358 -24.42 19.53 -27.26
CA GLY A 358 -24.59 19.43 -25.82
C GLY A 358 -25.93 18.86 -25.37
N LEU A 359 -25.89 18.26 -24.18
CA LEU A 359 -27.06 18.00 -23.34
C LEU A 359 -26.82 18.58 -21.95
N PRO A 360 -27.84 19.12 -21.29
CA PRO A 360 -27.66 19.99 -20.12
C PRO A 360 -27.50 19.23 -18.80
N LEU A 361 -26.72 19.82 -17.91
CA LEU A 361 -26.59 19.49 -16.50
C LEU A 361 -27.92 19.67 -15.77
N ALA A 362 -28.36 18.66 -15.05
CA ALA A 362 -29.42 18.77 -14.06
C ALA A 362 -28.78 19.07 -12.69
N ALA A 363 -29.39 20.05 -11.99
CA ALA A 363 -28.93 20.62 -10.75
C ALA A 363 -29.30 19.77 -9.52
N ASP A 364 -28.43 19.84 -8.55
CA ASP A 364 -28.56 19.78 -7.07
C ASP A 364 -29.84 19.30 -6.41
N GLU A 365 -29.67 18.28 -5.53
CA GLU A 365 -30.37 18.26 -4.24
C GLU A 365 -29.42 17.74 -3.13
N PRO A 366 -29.44 18.34 -1.91
CA PRO A 366 -28.56 17.97 -0.83
C PRO A 366 -29.14 16.85 0.05
N CYS A 367 -28.33 15.85 0.35
CA CYS A 367 -28.68 14.85 1.35
C CYS A 367 -28.17 15.28 2.73
N ASN A 368 -29.11 15.62 3.62
CA ASN A 368 -28.94 15.72 5.08
C ASN A 368 -29.02 14.31 5.70
N ALA A 369 -28.05 13.96 6.50
CA ALA A 369 -28.04 13.32 7.82
C ALA A 369 -26.71 12.57 8.04
#